data_869c4f8a947d5e3821ffa319c6b25487
#
_entry.id   869c4f8a947d5e3821ffa319c6b25487
#
_cell.length_a   1.000
_cell.length_b   1.000
_cell.length_c   1.000
_cell.angle_alpha   90.00
_cell.angle_beta   90.00
_cell.angle_gamma   90.00
#
_symmetry.space_group_name_H-M   'P 1'
#
loop_
_entity.id
_entity.type
_entity.pdbx_description
1 polymer ?
#
loop_
_entity_poly.entity_id
_entity_poly.type
_entity_poly.pdbx_seq_one_letter_code
_entity_poly.pdbx_strand_id
1 'polypeptide(L)'
;MSGRIIIDLFTTLDGVAQAPGGPEEDPSDDFPFGGWQAGYPSRAVGESVTQGMQTLDALLLGRRTYDIFAGYWPQHTDGPEGWIGRLFDGVPKYVASRDAALRLDWQGSTRVGDDLRGEIGMLRERHRDVHVIGSVDLVQTLLAEQLYDELQLWVYPVVLGRGKKVFPDGATPHNMRLLSAQAGDGGALLLRYAPEPGEVRTGTMGG
;
A
#
# COMPACT_ATOMS: atom_id res chain seq x y z
N MET A 1 -23.84 -3.01 0.44
CA MET A 1 -22.68 -3.20 -0.48
C MET A 1 -21.53 -3.60 0.42
N SER A 2 -20.76 -4.63 0.04
CA SER A 2 -19.54 -5.02 0.78
C SER A 2 -18.48 -3.93 0.60
N GLY A 3 -17.73 -3.62 1.65
CA GLY A 3 -16.61 -2.70 1.58
C GLY A 3 -15.44 -3.22 0.74
N ARG A 4 -14.48 -2.35 0.45
CA ARG A 4 -13.34 -2.65 -0.42
C ARG A 4 -12.02 -2.63 0.34
N ILE A 5 -11.08 -3.46 -0.08
CA ILE A 5 -9.68 -3.42 0.33
C ILE A 5 -8.89 -2.80 -0.83
N ILE A 6 -8.30 -1.65 -0.59
CA ILE A 6 -7.56 -0.87 -1.58
C ILE A 6 -6.09 -0.83 -1.18
N ILE A 7 -5.23 -1.32 -2.04
CA ILE A 7 -3.77 -1.29 -1.83
C ILE A 7 -3.22 -0.06 -2.53
N ASP A 8 -2.50 0.79 -1.79
CA ASP A 8 -1.92 2.04 -2.26
C ASP A 8 -0.41 2.02 -2.06
N LEU A 9 0.37 2.00 -3.15
CA LEU A 9 1.82 1.95 -3.06
C LEU A 9 2.51 2.91 -4.03
N PHE A 10 3.54 3.57 -3.52
CA PHE A 10 4.58 4.17 -4.35
C PHE A 10 5.55 3.07 -4.77
N THR A 11 5.91 3.04 -6.04
CA THR A 11 6.83 2.03 -6.57
C THR A 11 7.72 2.59 -7.66
N THR A 12 8.87 1.97 -7.85
CA THR A 12 9.79 2.24 -8.96
C THR A 12 9.39 1.47 -10.22
N LEU A 13 10.00 1.76 -11.36
CA LEU A 13 9.79 1.01 -12.60
C LEU A 13 10.14 -0.49 -12.48
N ASP A 14 11.09 -0.84 -11.62
CA ASP A 14 11.44 -2.24 -11.32
C ASP A 14 10.69 -2.83 -10.13
N GLY A 15 9.64 -2.14 -9.67
CA GLY A 15 8.68 -2.65 -8.70
C GLY A 15 9.10 -2.56 -7.24
N VAL A 16 10.16 -1.84 -6.91
CA VAL A 16 10.59 -1.61 -5.51
C VAL A 16 9.64 -0.64 -4.84
N ALA A 17 9.11 -1.02 -3.67
CA ALA A 17 8.23 -0.20 -2.85
C ALA A 17 8.78 0.05 -1.43
N GLN A 18 10.04 -0.33 -1.17
CA GLN A 18 10.68 -0.12 0.13
C GLN A 18 11.04 1.35 0.34
N ALA A 19 10.73 1.88 1.53
CA ALA A 19 11.17 3.18 2.05
C ALA A 19 11.05 4.36 1.06
N PRO A 20 9.88 4.62 0.45
CA PRO A 20 9.74 5.73 -0.48
C PRO A 20 9.86 7.11 0.18
N GLY A 21 9.36 7.28 1.40
CA GLY A 21 9.12 8.58 2.02
C GLY A 21 10.33 9.19 2.73
N GLY A 22 11.23 8.37 3.30
CA GLY A 22 12.37 8.91 4.07
C GLY A 22 13.58 8.00 4.09
N PRO A 23 14.80 8.58 4.30
CA PRO A 23 16.05 7.81 4.33
C PRO A 23 16.08 6.71 5.39
N GLU A 24 15.47 6.96 6.54
CA GLU A 24 15.44 6.04 7.69
C GLU A 24 14.13 5.26 7.82
N GLU A 25 13.24 5.34 6.82
CA GLU A 25 11.91 4.73 6.89
C GLU A 25 11.99 3.19 7.00
N ASP A 26 12.76 2.54 6.15
CA ASP A 26 13.00 1.09 6.21
C ASP A 26 14.42 0.76 5.74
N PRO A 27 15.44 0.85 6.63
CA PRO A 27 16.83 0.54 6.29
C PRO A 27 17.12 -0.96 6.29
N SER A 28 16.12 -1.83 6.47
CA SER A 28 16.37 -3.28 6.53
C SER A 28 17.01 -3.78 5.23
N ASP A 29 17.78 -4.86 5.37
CA ASP A 29 18.54 -5.48 4.28
C ASP A 29 19.58 -4.52 3.66
N ASP A 30 20.09 -3.57 4.46
CA ASP A 30 21.06 -2.55 4.03
C ASP A 30 20.57 -1.77 2.79
N PHE A 31 19.30 -1.41 2.78
CA PHE A 31 18.69 -0.67 1.67
C PHE A 31 19.20 0.77 1.62
N PRO A 32 19.94 1.18 0.57
CA PRO A 32 20.66 2.45 0.57
C PRO A 32 19.87 3.62 -0.06
N PHE A 33 18.65 3.37 -0.57
CA PHE A 33 17.89 4.34 -1.37
C PHE A 33 16.65 4.87 -0.66
N GLY A 34 16.59 4.82 0.69
CA GLY A 34 15.47 5.37 1.45
C GLY A 34 15.20 6.83 1.07
N GLY A 35 13.92 7.21 0.97
CA GLY A 35 13.50 8.55 0.54
C GLY A 35 13.60 8.78 -0.97
N TRP A 36 13.70 7.73 -1.79
CA TRP A 36 13.87 7.84 -3.24
C TRP A 36 12.75 8.63 -3.94
N GLN A 37 11.54 8.65 -3.39
CA GLN A 37 10.41 9.39 -3.95
C GLN A 37 10.63 10.91 -3.94
N ALA A 38 11.32 11.44 -2.94
CA ALA A 38 11.57 12.88 -2.79
C ALA A 38 12.34 13.50 -3.97
N GLY A 39 13.08 12.68 -4.72
CA GLY A 39 13.75 13.10 -5.96
C GLY A 39 12.80 13.38 -7.13
N TYR A 40 11.51 13.06 -7.01
CA TYR A 40 10.52 13.14 -8.10
C TYR A 40 9.26 13.88 -7.61
N PRO A 41 9.37 15.18 -7.31
CA PRO A 41 8.20 15.95 -6.87
C PRO A 41 7.13 16.00 -7.97
N SER A 42 5.89 15.72 -7.61
CA SER A 42 4.76 15.74 -8.53
C SER A 42 3.52 16.28 -7.82
N ARG A 43 3.00 17.37 -8.32
CA ARG A 43 1.74 17.96 -7.83
C ARG A 43 0.56 17.04 -8.16
N ALA A 44 0.55 16.45 -9.35
CA ALA A 44 -0.51 15.55 -9.78
C ALA A 44 -0.57 14.29 -8.91
N VAL A 45 0.57 13.75 -8.46
CA VAL A 45 0.61 12.64 -7.50
C VAL A 45 0.02 13.08 -6.16
N GLY A 46 0.42 14.23 -5.61
CA GLY A 46 -0.12 14.74 -4.34
C GLY A 46 -1.64 14.95 -4.38
N GLU A 47 -2.16 15.51 -5.47
CA GLU A 47 -3.59 15.68 -5.69
C GLU A 47 -4.32 14.33 -5.80
N SER A 48 -3.73 13.36 -6.51
CA SER A 48 -4.25 12.00 -6.67
C SER A 48 -4.29 11.25 -5.33
N VAL A 49 -3.24 11.35 -4.52
CA VAL A 49 -3.20 10.79 -3.15
C VAL A 49 -4.30 11.40 -2.30
N THR A 50 -4.42 12.73 -2.30
CA THR A 50 -5.46 13.44 -1.55
C THR A 50 -6.86 12.98 -1.96
N GLN A 51 -7.12 12.86 -3.25
CA GLN A 51 -8.40 12.40 -3.78
C GLN A 51 -8.68 10.94 -3.41
N GLY A 52 -7.69 10.06 -3.54
CA GLY A 52 -7.80 8.63 -3.21
C GLY A 52 -8.14 8.41 -1.73
N MET A 53 -7.58 9.22 -0.85
CA MET A 53 -7.81 9.11 0.59
C MET A 53 -9.12 9.72 1.10
N GLN A 54 -9.90 10.41 0.25
CA GLN A 54 -11.18 11.00 0.67
C GLN A 54 -12.22 9.98 1.14
N THR A 55 -12.12 8.74 0.67
CA THR A 55 -13.05 7.67 1.03
C THR A 55 -12.50 6.72 2.09
N LEU A 56 -11.23 6.90 2.48
CA LEU A 56 -10.58 6.09 3.50
C LEU A 56 -11.32 6.21 4.83
N ASP A 57 -11.80 5.08 5.36
CA ASP A 57 -12.45 5.01 6.66
C ASP A 57 -11.80 4.00 7.62
N ALA A 58 -10.78 3.26 7.17
CA ALA A 58 -9.91 2.44 8.00
C ALA A 58 -8.55 2.20 7.31
N LEU A 59 -7.52 1.91 8.11
CA LEU A 59 -6.21 1.45 7.66
C LEU A 59 -6.00 -0.01 8.02
N LEU A 60 -5.48 -0.80 7.08
CA LEU A 60 -4.92 -2.12 7.34
C LEU A 60 -3.42 -2.08 7.08
N LEU A 61 -2.62 -2.25 8.11
CA LEU A 61 -1.17 -2.06 8.09
C LEU A 61 -0.46 -3.36 8.49
N GLY A 62 0.63 -3.68 7.82
CA GLY A 62 1.60 -4.64 8.34
C GLY A 62 2.37 -4.03 9.52
N ARG A 63 2.88 -4.87 10.42
CA ARG A 63 3.56 -4.45 11.64
C ARG A 63 4.60 -3.36 11.42
N ARG A 64 5.49 -3.53 10.45
CA ARG A 64 6.58 -2.56 10.19
C ARG A 64 6.04 -1.18 9.81
N THR A 65 5.11 -1.12 8.87
CA THR A 65 4.49 0.16 8.47
C THR A 65 3.72 0.78 9.63
N TYR A 66 3.06 -0.03 10.46
CA TYR A 66 2.43 0.47 11.68
C TYR A 66 3.44 1.14 12.61
N ASP A 67 4.58 0.51 12.88
CA ASP A 67 5.58 1.07 13.80
C ASP A 67 6.15 2.40 13.27
N ILE A 68 6.40 2.50 11.96
CA ILE A 68 6.84 3.73 11.28
C ILE A 68 5.77 4.81 11.42
N PHE A 69 4.53 4.50 11.08
CA PHE A 69 3.42 5.44 11.07
C PHE A 69 3.04 5.92 12.47
N ALA A 70 3.02 5.02 13.45
CA ALA A 70 2.75 5.35 14.85
C ALA A 70 3.82 6.28 15.46
N GLY A 71 5.07 6.16 15.01
CA GLY A 71 6.16 7.04 15.40
C GLY A 71 6.17 8.39 14.70
N TYR A 72 5.50 8.52 13.57
CA TYR A 72 5.55 9.72 12.71
C TYR A 72 4.25 10.53 12.73
N TRP A 73 3.12 9.95 12.30
CA TRP A 73 1.91 10.70 12.00
C TRP A 73 1.26 11.43 13.18
N PRO A 74 1.23 10.88 14.41
CA PRO A 74 0.65 11.59 15.56
C PRO A 74 1.35 12.92 15.88
N GLN A 75 2.61 13.08 15.45
CA GLN A 75 3.42 14.28 15.67
C GLN A 75 3.40 15.23 14.47
N HIS A 76 2.80 14.83 13.32
CA HIS A 76 2.77 15.58 12.07
C HIS A 76 1.33 15.90 11.66
N THR A 77 0.60 16.60 12.54
CA THR A 77 -0.79 17.02 12.31
C THR A 77 -0.93 18.46 11.78
N ASP A 78 0.18 19.16 11.67
CA ASP A 78 0.27 20.53 11.15
C ASP A 78 1.10 20.58 9.87
N GLY A 79 1.11 21.75 9.19
CA GLY A 79 1.85 21.93 7.94
C GLY A 79 1.17 21.32 6.71
N PRO A 80 1.87 21.24 5.57
CA PRO A 80 1.30 20.82 4.29
C PRO A 80 0.73 19.39 4.28
N GLU A 81 1.33 18.47 5.02
CA GLU A 81 0.92 17.06 5.13
C GLU A 81 0.07 16.78 6.39
N GLY A 82 -0.16 17.80 7.22
CA GLY A 82 -0.86 17.63 8.50
C GLY A 82 -2.28 17.10 8.36
N TRP A 83 -2.93 17.28 7.21
CA TRP A 83 -4.22 16.68 6.93
C TRP A 83 -4.16 15.13 6.90
N ILE A 84 -3.06 14.53 6.40
CA ILE A 84 -2.83 13.07 6.41
C ILE A 84 -2.69 12.59 7.85
N GLY A 85 -1.87 13.28 8.65
CA GLY A 85 -1.68 12.94 10.06
C GLY A 85 -3.01 12.95 10.82
N ARG A 86 -3.83 13.99 10.65
CA ARG A 86 -5.17 14.06 11.27
C ARG A 86 -6.11 12.97 10.76
N LEU A 87 -6.08 12.65 9.47
CA LEU A 87 -6.89 11.58 8.89
C LEU A 87 -6.51 10.24 9.51
N PHE A 88 -5.23 9.89 9.51
CA PHE A 88 -4.74 8.62 10.02
C PHE A 88 -4.92 8.49 11.55
N ASP A 89 -4.81 9.59 12.28
CA ASP A 89 -5.07 9.60 13.72
C ASP A 89 -6.56 9.35 14.02
N GLY A 90 -7.45 9.86 13.18
CA GLY A 90 -8.90 9.79 13.36
C GLY A 90 -9.56 8.47 12.95
N VAL A 91 -8.94 7.63 12.11
CA VAL A 91 -9.55 6.40 11.63
C VAL A 91 -9.09 5.15 12.41
N PRO A 92 -9.88 4.04 12.44
CA PRO A 92 -9.42 2.76 12.94
C PRO A 92 -8.21 2.23 12.18
N LYS A 93 -7.26 1.65 12.91
CA LYS A 93 -6.07 0.99 12.37
C LYS A 93 -6.07 -0.49 12.73
N TYR A 94 -5.98 -1.34 11.73
CA TYR A 94 -5.90 -2.79 11.87
C TYR A 94 -4.48 -3.24 11.53
N VAL A 95 -3.83 -3.95 12.46
CA VAL A 95 -2.41 -4.29 12.33
C VAL A 95 -2.24 -5.78 12.15
N ALA A 96 -1.87 -6.20 10.96
CA ALA A 96 -1.57 -7.60 10.67
C ALA A 96 -0.24 -8.01 11.31
N SER A 97 -0.31 -8.93 12.27
CA SER A 97 0.86 -9.45 12.98
C SER A 97 0.60 -10.84 13.52
N ARG A 98 1.59 -11.73 13.40
CA ARG A 98 1.59 -13.06 14.04
C ARG A 98 1.95 -13.01 15.52
N ASP A 99 2.48 -11.90 16.00
CA ASP A 99 2.81 -11.71 17.41
C ASP A 99 1.53 -11.42 18.21
N ALA A 100 1.06 -12.40 18.97
CA ALA A 100 -0.11 -12.25 19.81
C ALA A 100 0.12 -11.29 21.00
N ALA A 101 1.36 -11.04 21.39
CA ALA A 101 1.75 -10.13 22.46
C ALA A 101 2.02 -8.71 21.97
N LEU A 102 1.76 -8.43 20.68
CA LEU A 102 1.96 -7.12 20.08
C LEU A 102 1.26 -6.02 20.87
N ARG A 103 2.02 -5.01 21.28
CA ARG A 103 1.49 -3.78 21.86
C ARG A 103 1.25 -2.76 20.76
N LEU A 104 0.10 -2.09 20.82
CA LEU A 104 -0.33 -1.08 19.86
C LEU A 104 -0.62 0.20 20.64
N ASP A 105 0.32 1.14 20.60
CA ASP A 105 0.25 2.37 21.39
C ASP A 105 -0.45 3.52 20.64
N TRP A 106 -0.63 3.41 19.33
CA TRP A 106 -1.38 4.40 18.55
C TRP A 106 -2.89 4.19 18.74
N GLN A 107 -3.59 5.23 19.16
CA GLN A 107 -5.03 5.15 19.44
C GLN A 107 -5.85 4.57 18.28
N GLY A 108 -6.91 3.83 18.60
CA GLY A 108 -7.78 3.22 17.59
C GLY A 108 -7.14 2.05 16.84
N SER A 109 -6.04 1.48 17.34
CA SER A 109 -5.36 0.33 16.75
C SER A 109 -5.86 -0.99 17.32
N THR A 110 -6.04 -1.99 16.44
CA THR A 110 -6.45 -3.35 16.80
C THR A 110 -5.59 -4.35 16.02
N ARG A 111 -5.12 -5.41 16.69
CA ARG A 111 -4.39 -6.49 16.01
C ARG A 111 -5.35 -7.34 15.17
N VAL A 112 -4.95 -7.60 13.92
CA VAL A 112 -5.52 -8.63 13.05
C VAL A 112 -4.74 -9.92 13.27
N GLY A 113 -5.46 -11.00 13.53
CA GLY A 113 -4.88 -12.29 13.92
C GLY A 113 -4.37 -13.13 12.75
N ASP A 114 -4.29 -14.46 12.99
CA ASP A 114 -3.70 -15.40 12.04
C ASP A 114 -4.67 -15.77 10.90
N ASP A 115 -5.98 -15.61 11.06
CA ASP A 115 -6.98 -15.79 10.01
C ASP A 115 -7.19 -14.48 9.22
N LEU A 116 -6.19 -14.11 8.41
CA LEU A 116 -6.26 -12.88 7.63
C LEU A 116 -7.49 -12.85 6.70
N ARG A 117 -7.89 -13.98 6.13
CA ARG A 117 -9.06 -14.04 5.22
C ARG A 117 -10.37 -13.76 5.95
N GLY A 118 -10.58 -14.36 7.12
CA GLY A 118 -11.75 -14.08 7.97
C GLY A 118 -11.78 -12.64 8.45
N GLU A 119 -10.62 -12.10 8.87
CA GLU A 119 -10.50 -10.71 9.30
C GLU A 119 -10.81 -9.72 8.15
N ILE A 120 -10.31 -9.97 6.93
CA ILE A 120 -10.66 -9.17 5.73
C ILE A 120 -12.17 -9.19 5.48
N GLY A 121 -12.82 -10.35 5.65
CA GLY A 121 -14.28 -10.46 5.56
C GLY A 121 -14.99 -9.52 6.53
N MET A 122 -14.58 -9.54 7.80
CA MET A 122 -15.13 -8.65 8.83
C MET A 122 -14.84 -7.17 8.57
N LEU A 123 -13.66 -6.83 8.04
CA LEU A 123 -13.33 -5.46 7.67
C LEU A 123 -14.27 -4.94 6.57
N ARG A 124 -14.56 -5.75 5.56
CA ARG A 124 -15.50 -5.40 4.48
C ARG A 124 -16.95 -5.22 4.96
N GLU A 125 -17.32 -5.84 6.06
CA GLU A 125 -18.65 -5.65 6.66
C GLU A 125 -18.75 -4.34 7.45
N ARG A 126 -17.65 -3.89 8.05
CA ARG A 126 -17.58 -2.74 8.96
C ARG A 126 -17.24 -1.43 8.28
N HIS A 127 -16.47 -1.49 7.19
CA HIS A 127 -15.89 -0.34 6.53
C HIS A 127 -16.26 -0.31 5.05
N ARG A 128 -16.31 0.91 4.50
CA ARG A 128 -16.53 1.10 3.06
C ARG A 128 -15.23 0.93 2.27
N ASP A 129 -14.18 1.63 2.67
CA ASP A 129 -12.89 1.62 2.00
C ASP A 129 -11.76 1.48 3.04
N VAL A 130 -11.16 0.29 3.08
CA VAL A 130 -9.99 -0.02 3.92
C VAL A 130 -8.74 0.11 3.06
N HIS A 131 -7.85 1.03 3.43
CA HIS A 131 -6.62 1.28 2.69
C HIS A 131 -5.43 0.53 3.30
N VAL A 132 -4.61 -0.06 2.42
CA VAL A 132 -3.38 -0.79 2.75
C VAL A 132 -2.20 -0.07 2.14
N ILE A 133 -1.43 0.63 2.98
CA ILE A 133 -0.28 1.45 2.54
C ILE A 133 1.05 0.70 2.77
N GLY A 134 0.99 -0.56 3.15
CA GLY A 134 2.11 -1.42 3.52
C GLY A 134 1.76 -2.26 4.74
N SER A 135 2.66 -3.12 5.24
CA SER A 135 4.02 -3.35 4.72
C SER A 135 4.00 -4.09 3.38
N VAL A 136 5.14 -4.06 2.68
CA VAL A 136 5.29 -4.80 1.41
C VAL A 136 4.98 -6.30 1.61
N ASP A 137 5.40 -6.91 2.72
CA ASP A 137 5.11 -8.32 3.03
C ASP A 137 3.61 -8.60 3.18
N LEU A 138 2.86 -7.70 3.84
CA LEU A 138 1.40 -7.80 3.91
C LEU A 138 0.77 -7.69 2.53
N VAL A 139 1.21 -6.71 1.74
CA VAL A 139 0.72 -6.51 0.37
C VAL A 139 0.97 -7.76 -0.49
N GLN A 140 2.16 -8.35 -0.44
CA GLN A 140 2.46 -9.59 -1.16
C GLN A 140 1.52 -10.73 -0.76
N THR A 141 1.19 -10.84 0.54
CA THR A 141 0.21 -11.84 1.03
C THR A 141 -1.19 -11.56 0.47
N LEU A 142 -1.65 -10.30 0.52
CA LEU A 142 -2.96 -9.93 -0.03
C LEU A 142 -3.06 -10.16 -1.54
N LEU A 143 -1.99 -9.89 -2.28
CA LEU A 143 -1.91 -10.16 -3.72
C LEU A 143 -1.94 -11.65 -4.02
N ALA A 144 -1.12 -12.45 -3.32
CA ALA A 144 -1.01 -13.90 -3.52
C ALA A 144 -2.34 -14.61 -3.22
N GLU A 145 -3.08 -14.17 -2.20
CA GLU A 145 -4.35 -14.74 -1.80
C GLU A 145 -5.57 -14.05 -2.44
N GLN A 146 -5.34 -13.03 -3.28
CA GLN A 146 -6.39 -12.23 -3.93
C GLN A 146 -7.39 -11.63 -2.91
N LEU A 147 -6.89 -11.14 -1.78
CA LEU A 147 -7.68 -10.54 -0.70
C LEU A 147 -7.78 -9.01 -0.82
N TYR A 148 -7.86 -8.49 -2.02
CA TYR A 148 -7.98 -7.07 -2.32
C TYR A 148 -9.00 -6.85 -3.45
N ASP A 149 -9.48 -5.62 -3.59
CA ASP A 149 -10.44 -5.22 -4.61
C ASP A 149 -9.82 -4.27 -5.63
N GLU A 150 -8.83 -3.49 -5.19
CA GLU A 150 -8.12 -2.53 -6.04
C GLU A 150 -6.64 -2.44 -5.64
N LEU A 151 -5.76 -2.38 -6.64
CA LEU A 151 -4.34 -2.09 -6.50
C LEU A 151 -4.04 -0.77 -7.20
N GLN A 152 -3.61 0.22 -6.44
CA GLN A 152 -3.16 1.52 -6.92
C GLN A 152 -1.64 1.60 -6.82
N LEU A 153 -0.98 1.86 -7.93
CA LEU A 153 0.47 2.00 -8.02
C LEU A 153 0.83 3.37 -8.59
N TRP A 154 1.53 4.19 -7.80
CA TRP A 154 2.24 5.35 -8.32
C TRP A 154 3.64 4.91 -8.74
N VAL A 155 3.82 4.69 -10.05
CA VAL A 155 5.06 4.18 -10.61
C VAL A 155 5.96 5.35 -10.99
N TYR A 156 7.09 5.46 -10.32
CA TYR A 156 8.07 6.53 -10.53
C TYR A 156 9.13 6.15 -11.54
N PRO A 157 9.67 7.13 -12.32
CA PRO A 157 10.60 6.87 -13.43
C PRO A 157 12.03 6.60 -12.93
N VAL A 158 12.20 5.61 -12.06
CA VAL A 158 13.48 5.21 -11.48
C VAL A 158 13.58 3.69 -11.38
N VAL A 159 14.80 3.18 -11.54
CA VAL A 159 15.18 1.78 -11.33
C VAL A 159 16.23 1.73 -10.23
N LEU A 160 15.96 0.97 -9.16
CA LEU A 160 16.87 0.85 -8.01
C LEU A 160 17.65 -0.46 -7.98
N GLY A 161 17.16 -1.50 -8.67
CA GLY A 161 17.83 -2.80 -8.80
C GLY A 161 17.80 -3.68 -7.55
N ARG A 162 17.54 -3.12 -6.37
CA ARG A 162 17.42 -3.83 -5.09
C ARG A 162 16.36 -3.19 -4.20
N GLY A 163 15.84 -3.97 -3.24
CA GLY A 163 14.80 -3.55 -2.30
C GLY A 163 13.59 -4.48 -2.36
N LYS A 164 12.64 -4.30 -1.45
CA LYS A 164 11.41 -5.08 -1.39
C LYS A 164 10.49 -4.69 -2.54
N LYS A 165 10.13 -5.66 -3.36
CA LYS A 165 9.29 -5.46 -4.55
C LYS A 165 7.82 -5.79 -4.25
N VAL A 166 6.92 -5.08 -4.92
CA VAL A 166 5.48 -5.40 -4.92
C VAL A 166 5.25 -6.84 -5.42
N PHE A 167 5.91 -7.19 -6.52
CA PHE A 167 5.89 -8.53 -7.11
C PHE A 167 7.30 -9.12 -7.04
N PRO A 168 7.62 -9.92 -6.00
CA PRO A 168 8.92 -10.58 -5.88
C PRO A 168 9.03 -11.76 -6.86
N ASP A 169 10.24 -12.25 -7.04
CA ASP A 169 10.47 -13.50 -7.77
C ASP A 169 9.66 -14.64 -7.11
N GLY A 170 8.95 -15.40 -7.91
CA GLY A 170 8.05 -16.46 -7.43
C GLY A 170 6.69 -15.96 -6.92
N ALA A 171 6.32 -14.70 -7.18
CA ALA A 171 4.97 -14.22 -6.89
C ALA A 171 3.90 -15.10 -7.54
N THR A 172 2.77 -15.29 -6.87
CA THR A 172 1.65 -16.08 -7.39
C THR A 172 1.10 -15.45 -8.68
N PRO A 173 1.13 -16.17 -9.81
CA PRO A 173 0.62 -15.64 -11.06
C PRO A 173 -0.91 -15.44 -11.02
N HIS A 174 -1.39 -14.29 -11.47
CA HIS A 174 -2.82 -14.02 -11.62
C HIS A 174 -3.06 -12.91 -12.66
N ASN A 175 -4.27 -12.85 -13.20
CA ASN A 175 -4.67 -11.79 -14.12
C ASN A 175 -5.10 -10.53 -13.35
N MET A 176 -4.87 -9.38 -13.96
CA MET A 176 -5.38 -8.09 -13.50
C MET A 176 -6.08 -7.36 -14.62
N ARG A 177 -7.17 -6.69 -14.30
CA ARG A 177 -7.90 -5.83 -15.22
C ARG A 177 -7.58 -4.38 -14.92
N LEU A 178 -7.08 -3.66 -15.92
CA LEU A 178 -6.82 -2.22 -15.81
C LEU A 178 -8.14 -1.46 -15.60
N LEU A 179 -8.18 -0.63 -14.57
CA LEU A 179 -9.27 0.30 -14.27
C LEU A 179 -8.99 1.68 -14.86
N SER A 180 -7.78 2.18 -14.63
CA SER A 180 -7.32 3.46 -15.18
C SER A 180 -5.80 3.54 -15.23
N ALA A 181 -5.28 4.38 -16.13
CA ALA A 181 -3.88 4.78 -16.20
C ALA A 181 -3.83 6.29 -16.43
N GLN A 182 -3.06 7.00 -15.61
CA GLN A 182 -2.92 8.46 -15.69
C GLN A 182 -1.46 8.83 -15.58
N ALA A 183 -1.00 9.71 -16.45
CA ALA A 183 0.33 10.29 -16.37
C ALA A 183 0.28 11.53 -15.47
N GLY A 184 1.19 11.58 -14.50
CA GLY A 184 1.46 12.77 -13.69
C GLY A 184 2.58 13.61 -14.26
N ASP A 185 2.72 14.81 -13.72
CA ASP A 185 3.92 15.62 -13.89
C ASP A 185 5.13 14.91 -13.26
N GLY A 186 6.33 15.19 -13.68
CA GLY A 186 7.53 14.52 -13.17
C GLY A 186 7.73 13.07 -13.66
N GLY A 187 6.89 12.58 -14.59
CA GLY A 187 7.02 11.25 -15.19
C GLY A 187 6.44 10.10 -14.38
N ALA A 188 5.80 10.36 -13.25
CA ALA A 188 5.09 9.34 -12.48
C ALA A 188 3.80 8.92 -13.19
N LEU A 189 3.44 7.63 -13.06
CA LEU A 189 2.19 7.06 -13.56
C LEU A 189 1.33 6.57 -12.40
N LEU A 190 0.06 6.94 -12.37
CA LEU A 190 -0.92 6.27 -11.53
C LEU A 190 -1.59 5.15 -12.33
N LEU A 191 -1.42 3.92 -11.88
CA LEU A 191 -2.03 2.73 -12.44
C LEU A 191 -3.00 2.14 -11.42
N ARG A 192 -4.24 1.87 -11.83
CA ARG A 192 -5.25 1.23 -11.00
C ARG A 192 -5.69 -0.07 -11.64
N TYR A 193 -5.66 -1.15 -10.87
CA TYR A 193 -6.03 -2.48 -11.30
C TYR A 193 -7.01 -3.13 -10.33
N ALA A 194 -7.88 -4.00 -10.85
CA ALA A 194 -8.65 -4.95 -10.07
C ALA A 194 -8.16 -6.38 -10.35
N PRO A 195 -8.25 -7.31 -9.38
CA PRO A 195 -8.01 -8.72 -9.66
C PRO A 195 -9.01 -9.22 -10.70
N GLU A 196 -8.55 -10.09 -11.60
CA GLU A 196 -9.39 -10.71 -12.61
C GLU A 196 -9.33 -12.23 -12.42
N PRO A 197 -10.47 -12.90 -12.15
CA PRO A 197 -10.49 -14.32 -11.93
C PRO A 197 -10.16 -15.11 -13.20
N GLY A 198 -9.71 -16.36 -13.03
CA GLY A 198 -9.39 -17.29 -14.10
C GLY A 198 -7.89 -17.59 -14.21
N GLU A 199 -7.59 -18.58 -15.05
CA GLU A 199 -6.20 -18.96 -15.33
C GLU A 199 -5.43 -17.84 -16.02
N VAL A 200 -4.13 -17.78 -15.76
CA VAL A 200 -3.25 -16.80 -16.43
C VAL A 200 -3.31 -17.00 -17.95
N ARG A 201 -3.60 -15.92 -18.66
CA ARG A 201 -3.72 -15.95 -20.12
C ARG A 201 -2.36 -16.18 -20.74
N THR A 202 -2.26 -17.23 -21.52
CA THR A 202 -1.08 -17.55 -22.36
C THR A 202 -1.53 -17.80 -23.79
N GLY A 203 -0.65 -17.65 -24.75
CA GLY A 203 -0.97 -17.88 -26.16
C GLY A 203 0.24 -17.79 -27.06
N THR A 204 0.03 -18.10 -28.35
CA THR A 204 1.03 -17.95 -29.43
C THR A 204 0.74 -16.67 -30.19
N MET A 205 1.75 -15.84 -30.40
CA MET A 205 1.63 -14.68 -31.29
C MET A 205 1.63 -15.15 -32.74
N GLY A 206 0.58 -14.83 -33.48
CA GLY A 206 0.47 -15.09 -34.92
C GLY A 206 -0.24 -16.42 -35.27
N GLY A 207 -1.51 -16.50 -34.98
CA GLY A 207 -2.45 -17.42 -35.57
C GLY A 207 -3.46 -16.62 -36.38
#